data_19ed0f095266cec00dc0f7200038d265
#
_entry.id   19ed0f095266cec00dc0f7200038d265
#
_cell.length_a   1.000
_cell.length_b   1.000
_cell.length_c   1.000
_cell.angle_alpha   90.00
_cell.angle_beta   90.00
_cell.angle_gamma   90.00
#
_symmetry.space_group_name_H-M   'P 1'
#
loop_
_entity.id
_entity.type
_entity.pdbx_description
1 polymer ?
#
loop_
_entity_poly.entity_id
_entity_poly.type
_entity_poly.pdbx_seq_one_letter_code
_entity_poly.pdbx_strand_id
1 'polypeptide(L)'
;LAAVLGGCQSLHTNSWDEALALPSEGAARLALRTQQVIAYETGVADAIDPLGGSFHLEKLTDELEAKAQAYLQKLDDLGGMVRAIEQGFPQKEIQDAAWTAQRAQEDGRAVVVGVNKFTAQEPPPEGLLKVDPAVEAAQREALAQLKRTRDGAGAQRTLKALSAAARTQDNLIPLILDAVKAEASLG
;
A
#
# COMPACT_ATOMS: atom_id res chain seq x y z
N LEU A 1 3.27 -8.96 -15.34
CA LEU A 1 2.49 -9.42 -16.49
C LEU A 1 1.13 -9.99 -16.06
N ALA A 2 1.09 -10.91 -15.09
CA ALA A 2 -0.17 -11.52 -14.62
C ALA A 2 -1.22 -10.48 -14.18
N ALA A 3 -0.83 -9.43 -13.47
CA ALA A 3 -1.73 -8.36 -13.05
C ALA A 3 -2.36 -7.62 -14.25
N VAL A 4 -1.58 -7.36 -15.29
CA VAL A 4 -2.07 -6.70 -16.52
C VAL A 4 -3.01 -7.63 -17.30
N LEU A 5 -2.67 -8.91 -17.44
CA LEU A 5 -3.52 -9.91 -18.06
C LEU A 5 -4.86 -10.08 -17.31
N GLY A 6 -4.86 -9.92 -15.99
CA GLY A 6 -6.04 -9.95 -15.13
C GLY A 6 -6.88 -8.68 -15.14
N GLY A 7 -6.53 -7.66 -15.96
CA GLY A 7 -7.34 -6.46 -16.15
C GLY A 7 -7.24 -5.43 -15.03
N CYS A 8 -6.08 -5.29 -14.37
CA CYS A 8 -5.89 -4.27 -13.34
C CYS A 8 -6.01 -2.86 -13.95
N GLN A 9 -6.64 -1.93 -13.21
CA GLN A 9 -6.78 -0.52 -13.63
C GLN A 9 -5.51 0.29 -13.39
N SER A 10 -4.66 -0.15 -12.47
CA SER A 10 -3.42 0.52 -12.09
C SER A 10 -2.39 -0.54 -11.70
N LEU A 11 -1.14 -0.32 -12.05
CA LEU A 11 -0.05 -1.23 -11.74
C LEU A 11 1.07 -0.48 -11.05
N HIS A 12 1.44 -0.93 -9.87
CA HIS A 12 2.66 -0.53 -9.19
C HIS A 12 3.66 -1.69 -9.18
N THR A 13 4.92 -1.37 -9.40
CA THR A 13 6.04 -2.31 -9.26
C THR A 13 6.98 -1.80 -8.18
N ASN A 14 7.09 -2.54 -7.09
CA ASN A 14 8.01 -2.22 -6.01
C ASN A 14 9.46 -2.34 -6.47
N SER A 15 10.32 -1.49 -5.91
CA SER A 15 11.77 -1.65 -6.07
C SER A 15 12.24 -2.93 -5.39
N TRP A 16 13.20 -3.62 -5.98
CA TRP A 16 13.68 -4.90 -5.45
C TRP A 16 14.30 -4.78 -4.04
N ASP A 17 14.77 -3.61 -3.66
CA ASP A 17 15.40 -3.30 -2.37
C ASP A 17 14.41 -2.74 -1.32
N GLU A 18 13.12 -2.63 -1.64
CA GLU A 18 12.11 -2.01 -0.76
C GLU A 18 11.96 -2.74 0.59
N ALA A 19 12.14 -4.06 0.62
CA ALA A 19 12.12 -4.83 1.86
C ALA A 19 13.31 -4.56 2.80
N LEU A 20 14.37 -3.91 2.29
CA LEU A 20 15.63 -3.70 3.01
C LEU A 20 15.88 -2.22 3.34
N ALA A 21 15.43 -1.30 2.47
CA ALA A 21 15.67 0.13 2.59
C ALA A 21 14.68 0.94 1.75
N LEU A 22 14.80 2.28 1.77
CA LEU A 22 14.18 3.13 0.77
C LEU A 22 14.79 2.83 -0.61
N PRO A 23 13.98 2.93 -1.71
CA PRO A 23 14.45 2.60 -3.03
C PRO A 23 15.70 3.37 -3.46
N SER A 24 16.73 2.65 -3.89
CA SER A 24 17.86 3.24 -4.59
C SER A 24 17.46 3.67 -6.01
N GLU A 25 18.21 4.59 -6.63
CA GLU A 25 17.91 5.06 -8.00
C GLU A 25 17.88 3.92 -9.00
N GLY A 26 18.84 2.98 -8.90
CA GLY A 26 18.92 1.81 -9.79
C GLY A 26 17.72 0.88 -9.65
N ALA A 27 17.31 0.59 -8.40
CA ALA A 27 16.16 -0.26 -8.12
C ALA A 27 14.85 0.38 -8.56
N ALA A 28 14.65 1.68 -8.30
CA ALA A 28 13.48 2.43 -8.76
C ALA A 28 13.40 2.48 -10.30
N ARG A 29 14.54 2.67 -10.97
CA ARG A 29 14.62 2.64 -12.43
C ARG A 29 14.25 1.26 -13.00
N LEU A 30 14.73 0.18 -12.39
CA LEU A 30 14.38 -1.18 -12.80
C LEU A 30 12.86 -1.44 -12.64
N ALA A 31 12.27 -1.03 -11.53
CA ALA A 31 10.83 -1.13 -11.30
C ALA A 31 10.02 -0.38 -12.37
N LEU A 32 10.40 0.86 -12.70
CA LEU A 32 9.77 1.65 -13.77
C LEU A 32 9.95 0.99 -15.15
N ARG A 33 11.16 0.52 -15.47
CA ARG A 33 11.43 -0.15 -16.77
C ARG A 33 10.63 -1.43 -16.91
N THR A 34 10.39 -2.17 -15.85
CA THR A 34 9.52 -3.35 -15.87
C THR A 34 8.12 -3.01 -16.37
N GLN A 35 7.50 -1.92 -15.88
CA GLN A 35 6.22 -1.45 -16.39
C GLN A 35 6.29 -1.03 -17.86
N GLN A 36 7.34 -0.34 -18.25
CA GLN A 36 7.51 0.13 -19.63
C GLN A 36 7.69 -1.04 -20.63
N VAL A 37 8.47 -2.06 -20.27
CA VAL A 37 8.61 -3.28 -21.08
C VAL A 37 7.26 -3.98 -21.25
N ILE A 38 6.47 -4.10 -20.17
CA ILE A 38 5.12 -4.68 -20.22
C ILE A 38 4.23 -3.86 -21.18
N ALA A 39 4.26 -2.53 -21.09
CA ALA A 39 3.40 -1.66 -21.87
C ALA A 39 3.77 -1.61 -23.37
N TYR A 40 5.05 -1.69 -23.71
CA TYR A 40 5.53 -1.39 -25.07
C TYR A 40 6.12 -2.58 -25.83
N GLU A 41 6.52 -3.65 -25.14
CA GLU A 41 7.24 -4.75 -25.81
C GLU A 41 6.48 -6.08 -25.77
N THR A 42 5.50 -6.25 -24.87
CA THR A 42 4.80 -7.54 -24.69
C THR A 42 3.57 -7.71 -25.58
N GLY A 43 3.03 -6.62 -26.13
CA GLY A 43 1.76 -6.63 -26.87
C GLY A 43 0.53 -6.87 -25.99
N VAL A 44 0.67 -7.00 -24.67
CA VAL A 44 -0.47 -7.28 -23.78
C VAL A 44 -1.48 -6.12 -23.70
N ALA A 45 -1.03 -4.90 -24.03
CA ALA A 45 -1.87 -3.71 -24.08
C ALA A 45 -2.71 -3.58 -25.37
N ASP A 46 -2.45 -4.42 -26.36
CA ASP A 46 -3.10 -4.34 -27.67
C ASP A 46 -4.44 -5.08 -27.72
N ALA A 47 -4.73 -5.90 -26.71
CA ALA A 47 -5.96 -6.68 -26.62
C ALA A 47 -6.74 -6.36 -25.35
N ILE A 48 -8.08 -6.24 -25.47
CA ILE A 48 -8.98 -6.12 -24.32
C ILE A 48 -9.30 -7.52 -23.84
N ASP A 49 -9.15 -7.77 -22.55
CA ASP A 49 -9.46 -9.04 -21.89
C ASP A 49 -8.88 -10.27 -22.63
N PRO A 50 -7.54 -10.34 -22.78
CA PRO A 50 -6.91 -11.38 -23.61
C PRO A 50 -7.13 -12.81 -23.07
N LEU A 51 -7.59 -12.97 -21.84
CA LEU A 51 -7.87 -14.25 -21.18
C LEU A 51 -9.35 -14.55 -21.04
N GLY A 52 -10.23 -13.67 -21.51
CA GLY A 52 -11.69 -13.84 -21.50
C GLY A 52 -12.12 -15.13 -22.20
N GLY A 53 -13.10 -15.83 -21.60
CA GLY A 53 -13.61 -17.11 -22.12
C GLY A 53 -12.74 -18.33 -21.83
N SER A 54 -11.65 -18.18 -21.05
CA SER A 54 -10.90 -19.32 -20.54
C SER A 54 -11.70 -20.04 -19.45
N PHE A 55 -12.18 -21.26 -19.71
CA PHE A 55 -12.97 -22.04 -18.76
C PHE A 55 -12.34 -22.17 -17.38
N HIS A 56 -11.03 -22.30 -17.33
CA HIS A 56 -10.30 -22.40 -16.06
C HIS A 56 -10.31 -21.10 -15.28
N LEU A 57 -10.06 -19.98 -15.96
CA LEU A 57 -10.02 -18.65 -15.32
C LEU A 57 -11.40 -18.17 -14.89
N GLU A 58 -12.42 -18.40 -15.72
CA GLU A 58 -13.82 -18.08 -15.39
C GLU A 58 -14.24 -18.84 -14.12
N LYS A 59 -14.00 -20.16 -14.09
CA LYS A 59 -14.29 -20.96 -12.89
C LYS A 59 -13.55 -20.48 -11.66
N LEU A 60 -12.25 -20.15 -11.79
CA LEU A 60 -11.44 -19.65 -10.67
C LEU A 60 -11.97 -18.29 -10.18
N THR A 61 -12.40 -17.43 -11.08
CA THR A 61 -13.00 -16.12 -10.77
C THR A 61 -14.28 -16.30 -9.97
N ASP A 62 -15.20 -17.17 -10.44
CA ASP A 62 -16.45 -17.48 -9.75
C ASP A 62 -16.21 -18.04 -8.34
N GLU A 63 -15.24 -18.95 -8.21
CA GLU A 63 -14.88 -19.52 -6.90
C GLU A 63 -14.32 -18.46 -5.93
N LEU A 64 -13.51 -17.53 -6.42
CA LEU A 64 -12.97 -16.43 -5.62
C LEU A 64 -14.06 -15.43 -5.23
N GLU A 65 -14.96 -15.10 -6.16
CA GLU A 65 -16.11 -14.23 -5.89
C GLU A 65 -17.00 -14.85 -4.80
N ALA A 66 -17.35 -16.12 -4.92
CA ALA A 66 -18.17 -16.81 -3.92
C ALA A 66 -17.54 -16.78 -2.52
N LYS A 67 -16.21 -16.97 -2.41
CA LYS A 67 -15.49 -16.85 -1.15
C LYS A 67 -15.49 -15.43 -0.61
N ALA A 68 -15.30 -14.41 -1.47
CA ALA A 68 -15.34 -13.01 -1.08
C ALA A 68 -16.73 -12.62 -0.57
N GLN A 69 -17.81 -13.04 -1.25
CA GLN A 69 -19.19 -12.80 -0.82
C GLN A 69 -19.47 -13.43 0.56
N ALA A 70 -18.96 -14.63 0.82
CA ALA A 70 -19.10 -15.26 2.13
C ALA A 70 -18.41 -14.46 3.25
N TYR A 71 -17.24 -13.84 2.98
CA TYR A 71 -16.58 -12.94 3.94
C TYR A 71 -17.36 -11.63 4.13
N LEU A 72 -17.90 -11.04 3.07
CA LEU A 72 -18.72 -9.83 3.16
C LEU A 72 -19.96 -10.07 4.02
N GLN A 73 -20.67 -11.17 3.77
CA GLN A 73 -21.82 -11.55 4.59
C GLN A 73 -21.46 -11.73 6.07
N LYS A 74 -20.33 -12.40 6.35
CA LYS A 74 -19.86 -12.58 7.72
C LYS A 74 -19.52 -11.25 8.40
N LEU A 75 -18.96 -10.29 7.68
CA LEU A 75 -18.69 -8.94 8.20
C LEU A 75 -19.99 -8.19 8.50
N ASP A 76 -21.00 -8.30 7.64
CA ASP A 76 -22.32 -7.70 7.85
C ASP A 76 -23.01 -8.30 9.09
N ASP A 77 -22.96 -9.62 9.25
CA ASP A 77 -23.51 -10.33 10.42
C ASP A 77 -22.83 -9.90 11.75
N LEU A 78 -21.54 -9.50 11.70
CA LEU A 78 -20.81 -8.95 12.84
C LEU A 78 -21.14 -7.48 13.13
N GLY A 79 -21.95 -6.84 12.30
CA GLY A 79 -22.32 -5.42 12.44
C GLY A 79 -21.42 -4.46 11.65
N GLY A 80 -20.79 -4.96 10.60
CA GLY A 80 -19.92 -4.21 9.68
C GLY A 80 -18.45 -4.23 10.07
N MET A 81 -17.60 -3.71 9.20
CA MET A 81 -16.13 -3.79 9.32
C MET A 81 -15.61 -3.18 10.63
N VAL A 82 -16.13 -2.04 11.08
CA VAL A 82 -15.67 -1.39 12.32
C VAL A 82 -15.87 -2.30 13.52
N ARG A 83 -17.06 -2.89 13.64
CA ARG A 83 -17.37 -3.84 14.71
C ARG A 83 -16.52 -5.10 14.63
N ALA A 84 -16.31 -5.63 13.42
CA ALA A 84 -15.45 -6.79 13.21
C ALA A 84 -14.00 -6.51 13.64
N ILE A 85 -13.46 -5.30 13.37
CA ILE A 85 -12.12 -4.89 13.82
C ILE A 85 -12.07 -4.79 15.36
N GLU A 86 -13.07 -4.18 15.99
CA GLU A 86 -13.16 -4.09 17.46
C GLU A 86 -13.19 -5.47 18.12
N GLN A 87 -13.79 -6.46 17.47
CA GLN A 87 -13.85 -7.86 17.91
C GLN A 87 -12.60 -8.67 17.55
N GLY A 88 -11.66 -8.10 16.81
CA GLY A 88 -10.41 -8.75 16.39
C GLY A 88 -10.57 -9.78 15.27
N PHE A 89 -11.73 -9.83 14.59
CA PHE A 89 -12.02 -10.84 13.58
C PHE A 89 -11.05 -10.78 12.38
N PRO A 90 -10.83 -9.63 11.68
CA PRO A 90 -9.90 -9.58 10.56
C PRO A 90 -8.47 -9.91 10.97
N GLN A 91 -8.04 -9.45 12.15
CA GLN A 91 -6.71 -9.71 12.67
C GLN A 91 -6.47 -11.21 12.88
N LYS A 92 -7.47 -11.91 13.45
CA LYS A 92 -7.39 -13.36 13.66
C LYS A 92 -7.32 -14.13 12.34
N GLU A 93 -8.18 -13.81 11.36
CA GLU A 93 -8.17 -14.44 10.03
C GLU A 93 -6.82 -14.27 9.33
N ILE A 94 -6.22 -13.08 9.42
CA ILE A 94 -4.89 -12.80 8.85
C ILE A 94 -3.81 -13.63 9.56
N GLN A 95 -3.85 -13.71 10.89
CA GLN A 95 -2.87 -14.48 11.66
C GLN A 95 -2.97 -15.98 11.35
N ASP A 96 -4.18 -16.54 11.31
CA ASP A 96 -4.41 -17.95 11.00
C ASP A 96 -3.94 -18.30 9.57
N ALA A 97 -4.22 -17.40 8.59
CA ALA A 97 -3.74 -17.55 7.22
C ALA A 97 -2.21 -17.45 7.11
N ALA A 98 -1.60 -16.48 7.78
CA ALA A 98 -0.16 -16.30 7.82
C ALA A 98 0.55 -17.52 8.45
N TRP A 99 0.03 -18.03 9.56
CA TRP A 99 0.52 -19.25 10.18
C TRP A 99 0.47 -20.45 9.23
N THR A 100 -0.66 -20.64 8.55
CA THR A 100 -0.85 -21.72 7.58
C THR A 100 0.14 -21.62 6.42
N ALA A 101 0.35 -20.42 5.89
CA ALA A 101 1.31 -20.16 4.82
C ALA A 101 2.74 -20.41 5.27
N GLN A 102 3.12 -19.94 6.47
CA GLN A 102 4.45 -20.17 7.03
C GLN A 102 4.74 -21.66 7.21
N ARG A 103 3.80 -22.39 7.79
CA ARG A 103 3.95 -23.87 7.95
C ARG A 103 4.09 -24.56 6.61
N ALA A 104 3.34 -24.15 5.59
CA ALA A 104 3.46 -24.74 4.26
C ALA A 104 4.85 -24.52 3.63
N GLN A 105 5.49 -23.37 3.89
CA GLN A 105 6.87 -23.10 3.46
C GLN A 105 7.88 -23.93 4.24
N GLU A 106 7.76 -24.03 5.57
CA GLU A 106 8.64 -24.81 6.43
C GLU A 106 8.60 -26.32 6.11
N ASP A 107 7.41 -26.84 5.86
CA ASP A 107 7.18 -28.24 5.49
C ASP A 107 7.55 -28.56 4.03
N GLY A 108 7.91 -27.54 3.22
CA GLY A 108 8.22 -27.68 1.80
C GLY A 108 7.01 -27.94 0.89
N ARG A 109 5.77 -27.85 1.42
CA ARG A 109 4.54 -27.96 0.61
C ARG A 109 4.33 -26.73 -0.28
N ALA A 110 4.77 -25.55 0.16
CA ALA A 110 4.87 -24.36 -0.66
C ALA A 110 6.33 -24.04 -0.96
N VAL A 111 6.66 -23.89 -2.24
CA VAL A 111 7.99 -23.54 -2.69
C VAL A 111 8.07 -22.05 -2.98
N VAL A 112 9.02 -21.37 -2.32
CA VAL A 112 9.43 -20.01 -2.63
C VAL A 112 10.86 -20.05 -3.11
N VAL A 113 11.06 -19.83 -4.41
CA VAL A 113 12.36 -19.90 -5.07
C VAL A 113 13.33 -18.88 -4.46
N GLY A 114 14.54 -19.33 -4.14
CA GLY A 114 15.55 -18.52 -3.45
C GLY A 114 15.36 -18.41 -1.94
N VAL A 115 14.24 -18.90 -1.39
CA VAL A 115 13.95 -18.86 0.06
C VAL A 115 14.04 -20.23 0.69
N ASN A 116 13.20 -21.18 0.25
CA ASN A 116 13.22 -22.55 0.79
C ASN A 116 13.60 -23.62 -0.26
N LYS A 117 13.78 -23.22 -1.51
CA LYS A 117 14.29 -24.08 -2.59
C LYS A 117 15.12 -23.27 -3.57
N PHE A 118 16.14 -23.91 -4.17
CA PHE A 118 17.09 -23.26 -5.08
C PHE A 118 17.78 -22.05 -4.44
N THR A 119 18.15 -22.19 -3.18
CA THR A 119 18.86 -21.16 -2.42
C THR A 119 20.28 -20.99 -2.91
N ALA A 120 20.80 -19.76 -2.88
CA ALA A 120 22.19 -19.43 -3.11
C ALA A 120 22.72 -18.60 -1.93
N GLN A 121 24.02 -18.74 -1.65
CA GLN A 121 24.69 -17.81 -0.73
C GLN A 121 25.12 -16.58 -1.51
N GLU A 122 24.47 -15.46 -1.23
CA GLU A 122 24.78 -14.18 -1.84
C GLU A 122 25.37 -13.23 -0.82
N PRO A 123 26.32 -12.35 -1.22
CA PRO A 123 26.78 -11.30 -0.33
C PRO A 123 25.62 -10.35 -0.01
N PRO A 124 25.69 -9.62 1.12
CA PRO A 124 24.69 -8.59 1.40
C PRO A 124 24.59 -7.59 0.24
N PRO A 125 23.38 -7.14 -0.12
CA PRO A 125 23.20 -6.20 -1.22
C PRO A 125 23.94 -4.88 -0.94
N GLU A 126 24.67 -4.41 -1.94
CA GLU A 126 25.40 -3.13 -1.90
C GLU A 126 24.50 -1.97 -2.38
N GLY A 127 24.87 -0.74 -2.00
CA GLY A 127 24.21 0.46 -2.53
C GLY A 127 22.81 0.74 -1.95
N LEU A 128 22.44 0.10 -0.84
CA LEU A 128 21.18 0.41 -0.15
C LEU A 128 21.18 1.87 0.31
N LEU A 129 20.06 2.55 0.06
CA LEU A 129 19.88 3.95 0.49
C LEU A 129 19.81 4.04 2.02
N LYS A 130 20.74 4.78 2.59
CA LYS A 130 20.71 5.16 4.02
C LYS A 130 20.31 6.62 4.12
N VAL A 131 19.24 6.88 4.88
CA VAL A 131 18.83 8.27 5.16
C VAL A 131 19.85 8.91 6.06
N ASP A 132 20.38 10.06 5.63
CA ASP A 132 21.30 10.86 6.45
C ASP A 132 20.54 11.43 7.67
N PRO A 133 20.98 11.17 8.90
CA PRO A 133 20.37 11.75 10.10
C PRO A 133 20.32 13.29 10.11
N ALA A 134 21.20 13.95 9.37
CA ALA A 134 21.19 15.39 9.21
C ALA A 134 19.91 15.90 8.53
N VAL A 135 19.29 15.11 7.64
CA VAL A 135 18.02 15.45 7.00
C VAL A 135 16.88 15.56 8.03
N GLU A 136 16.82 14.61 8.96
CA GLU A 136 15.82 14.64 10.04
C GLU A 136 16.04 15.86 10.95
N ALA A 137 17.29 16.11 11.34
CA ALA A 137 17.64 17.24 12.20
C ALA A 137 17.27 18.59 11.54
N ALA A 138 17.59 18.75 10.25
CA ALA A 138 17.24 19.93 9.49
C ALA A 138 15.72 20.15 9.36
N GLN A 139 14.97 19.09 9.11
CA GLN A 139 13.49 19.15 9.02
C GLN A 139 12.85 19.50 10.37
N ARG A 140 13.35 18.94 11.46
CA ARG A 140 12.88 19.25 12.81
C ARG A 140 13.10 20.72 13.15
N GLU A 141 14.30 21.26 12.86
CA GLU A 141 14.61 22.67 13.10
C GLU A 141 13.75 23.59 12.23
N ALA A 142 13.59 23.30 10.94
CA ALA A 142 12.73 24.07 10.06
C ALA A 142 11.28 24.12 10.56
N LEU A 143 10.73 22.97 11.02
CA LEU A 143 9.40 22.91 11.59
C LEU A 143 9.29 23.68 12.92
N ALA A 144 10.30 23.59 13.77
CA ALA A 144 10.35 24.34 15.02
C ALA A 144 10.39 25.85 14.77
N GLN A 145 11.15 26.29 13.77
CA GLN A 145 11.22 27.70 13.37
C GLN A 145 9.87 28.17 12.79
N LEU A 146 9.24 27.40 11.90
CA LEU A 146 7.92 27.70 11.38
C LEU A 146 6.90 27.91 12.51
N LYS A 147 6.87 27.00 13.50
CA LYS A 147 5.96 27.09 14.66
C LYS A 147 6.25 28.32 15.54
N ARG A 148 7.49 28.82 15.58
CA ARG A 148 7.87 30.04 16.31
C ARG A 148 7.45 31.33 15.58
N THR A 149 7.49 31.34 14.26
CA THR A 149 7.33 32.55 13.45
C THR A 149 5.93 32.76 12.89
N ARG A 150 5.15 31.69 12.71
CA ARG A 150 3.77 31.75 12.15
C ARG A 150 2.80 32.47 13.10
N ASP A 151 1.66 32.97 12.56
CA ASP A 151 0.50 33.35 13.38
C ASP A 151 -0.12 32.12 14.03
N GLY A 152 0.37 31.77 15.23
CA GLY A 152 -0.12 30.63 15.98
C GLY A 152 -1.61 30.70 16.32
N ALA A 153 -2.13 31.92 16.57
CA ALA A 153 -3.56 32.14 16.85
C ALA A 153 -4.42 31.91 15.59
N GLY A 154 -3.93 32.36 14.44
CA GLY A 154 -4.55 32.10 13.14
C GLY A 154 -4.63 30.60 12.82
N ALA A 155 -3.50 29.90 12.96
CA ALA A 155 -3.46 28.44 12.75
C ALA A 155 -4.43 27.69 13.68
N GLN A 156 -4.52 28.09 14.95
CA GLN A 156 -5.46 27.48 15.89
C GLN A 156 -6.93 27.76 15.55
N ARG A 157 -7.26 28.97 15.08
CA ARG A 157 -8.62 29.30 14.65
C ARG A 157 -9.07 28.44 13.46
N THR A 158 -8.20 28.29 12.45
CA THR A 158 -8.52 27.49 11.27
C THR A 158 -8.64 26.00 11.61
N LEU A 159 -7.77 25.44 12.46
CA LEU A 159 -7.87 24.06 12.92
C LEU A 159 -9.15 23.79 13.73
N LYS A 160 -9.57 24.74 14.58
CA LYS A 160 -10.84 24.62 15.33
C LYS A 160 -12.04 24.65 14.40
N ALA A 161 -12.05 25.54 13.40
CA ALA A 161 -13.11 25.60 12.39
C ALA A 161 -13.19 24.28 11.60
N LEU A 162 -12.05 23.76 11.14
CA LEU A 162 -11.98 22.48 10.44
C LEU A 162 -12.50 21.32 11.32
N SER A 163 -12.07 21.25 12.58
CA SER A 163 -12.51 20.22 13.53
C SER A 163 -14.02 20.28 13.82
N ALA A 164 -14.59 21.49 13.88
CA ALA A 164 -16.04 21.66 14.07
C ALA A 164 -16.81 21.19 12.82
N ALA A 165 -16.38 21.62 11.63
CA ALA A 165 -17.03 21.25 10.36
C ALA A 165 -16.91 19.75 10.04
N ALA A 166 -15.86 19.08 10.50
CA ALA A 166 -15.68 17.63 10.32
C ALA A 166 -16.79 16.80 11.01
N ARG A 167 -17.59 17.41 11.85
CA ARG A 167 -18.77 16.79 12.50
C ARG A 167 -20.09 17.09 11.80
N THR A 168 -20.05 17.81 10.68
CA THR A 168 -21.20 18.19 9.87
C THR A 168 -21.12 17.57 8.49
N GLN A 169 -22.01 17.96 7.59
CA GLN A 169 -21.97 17.60 6.17
C GLN A 169 -21.31 18.69 5.29
N ASP A 170 -20.63 19.64 5.90
CA ASP A 170 -20.00 20.73 5.17
C ASP A 170 -18.81 20.26 4.33
N ASN A 171 -18.55 20.96 3.22
CA ASN A 171 -17.36 20.71 2.41
C ASN A 171 -16.10 21.16 3.17
N LEU A 172 -15.24 20.20 3.51
CA LEU A 172 -14.02 20.45 4.29
C LEU A 172 -12.87 21.05 3.47
N ILE A 173 -12.89 20.98 2.13
CA ILE A 173 -11.76 21.42 1.29
C ILE A 173 -11.42 22.91 1.48
N PRO A 174 -12.39 23.86 1.50
CA PRO A 174 -12.06 25.27 1.77
C PRO A 174 -11.39 25.47 3.14
N LEU A 175 -11.87 24.78 4.17
CA LEU A 175 -11.33 24.89 5.54
C LEU A 175 -9.94 24.26 5.67
N ILE A 176 -9.69 23.17 4.95
CA ILE A 176 -8.33 22.59 4.86
C ILE A 176 -7.38 23.59 4.18
N LEU A 177 -7.83 24.23 3.10
CA LEU A 177 -7.03 25.24 2.40
C LEU A 177 -6.71 26.43 3.30
N ASP A 178 -7.68 26.90 4.09
CA ASP A 178 -7.47 28.00 5.06
C ASP A 178 -6.47 27.58 6.16
N ALA A 179 -6.54 26.35 6.65
CA ALA A 179 -5.58 25.82 7.61
C ALA A 179 -4.16 25.75 7.02
N VAL A 180 -4.02 25.28 5.77
CA VAL A 180 -2.73 25.26 5.07
C VAL A 180 -2.17 26.66 4.86
N LYS A 181 -2.99 27.63 4.43
CA LYS A 181 -2.58 29.04 4.28
C LYS A 181 -2.19 29.68 5.61
N ALA A 182 -2.75 29.24 6.73
CA ALA A 182 -2.38 29.66 8.07
C ALA A 182 -1.17 28.89 8.62
N GLU A 183 -0.47 28.14 7.76
CA GLU A 183 0.72 27.36 8.11
C GLU A 183 0.46 26.32 9.22
N ALA A 184 -0.73 25.73 9.28
CA ALA A 184 -1.00 24.60 10.14
C ALA A 184 -0.13 23.40 9.69
N SER A 185 0.53 22.77 10.66
CA SER A 185 1.39 21.61 10.41
C SER A 185 0.71 20.31 10.83
N LEU A 186 1.11 19.19 10.22
CA LEU A 186 0.73 17.85 10.66
C LEU A 186 1.39 17.53 12.02
N GLY A 187 0.65 16.91 12.90
CA GLY A 187 1.14 16.43 14.20
C GLY A 187 1.08 17.46 15.31
#